data_250c59bcf5803b1353d2ae89a0f9108a
#
_entry.id   250c59bcf5803b1353d2ae89a0f9108a
#
_cell.length_a   1.000
_cell.length_b   1.000
_cell.length_c   1.000
_cell.angle_alpha   90.00
_cell.angle_beta   90.00
_cell.angle_gamma   90.00
#
_symmetry.space_group_name_H-M   'P 1'
#
loop_
_entity.id
_entity.type
_entity.pdbx_description
1 polymer ?
#
loop_
_entity_poly.entity_id
_entity_poly.type
_entity_poly.pdbx_seq_one_letter_code
_entity_poly.pdbx_strand_id
1 'polypeptide(L)'
;ILDRWFALFRIMDADYQKDVGVEGFTIAPIGTGPFRVTSWTGETMEAVAFKEAWRPAKVDRLRIDTLPEVPARVGALLSGQVDIAWVLSPDDIPQLESAGMKTVITPLFDLVSFKFNIIPERTTVDNSPILDRRVRQAINYAINREQYVSEVLGGFTVAAGQSGGRRTLGYQEDIKPYPYDPDRAKRLLAEAGYADGLDLIMELITTSTDYTNTSQFVADNLKQVGINLELRQISLPDLLGKLRGQKPWDGHMWMGLTESFPTGDVMRPFSTDSCSFFGAFICDPNIQPTIDAANVEFDPAKRAELVRQVVKHYHDEALISYMYERSVIDGLSPRVKNYRLFNRAINWHELELDG
;
A
#
# COMPACT_ATOMS: atom_id res chain seq x y z
N ILE A 1 13.52 13.65 -9.55
CA ILE A 1 13.27 12.20 -9.35
C ILE A 1 14.39 11.54 -8.55
N LEU A 2 15.67 11.81 -8.86
CA LEU A 2 16.82 11.23 -8.14
C LEU A 2 16.78 11.51 -6.64
N ASP A 3 16.43 12.73 -6.24
CA ASP A 3 16.30 13.14 -4.84
C ASP A 3 15.30 12.27 -4.06
N ARG A 4 14.25 11.82 -4.71
CA ARG A 4 13.22 10.94 -4.10
C ARG A 4 13.70 9.50 -3.94
N TRP A 5 14.51 9.00 -4.87
CA TRP A 5 15.11 7.67 -4.75
C TRP A 5 16.15 7.61 -3.62
N PHE A 6 16.85 8.72 -3.34
CA PHE A 6 17.77 8.77 -2.20
C PHE A 6 17.11 8.53 -0.84
N ALA A 7 15.80 8.72 -0.72
CA ALA A 7 15.06 8.37 0.50
C ALA A 7 15.05 6.86 0.82
N LEU A 8 15.39 5.99 -0.14
CA LEU A 8 15.55 4.55 0.08
C LEU A 8 16.90 4.17 0.68
N PHE A 9 17.92 5.00 0.48
CA PHE A 9 19.25 4.67 0.97
C PHE A 9 19.32 4.84 2.48
N ARG A 10 19.81 3.80 3.13
CA ARG A 10 20.14 3.82 4.56
C ARG A 10 21.64 3.92 4.69
N ILE A 11 22.11 4.93 5.43
CA ILE A 11 23.53 5.12 5.69
C ILE A 11 23.86 4.33 6.96
N MET A 12 24.83 3.44 6.84
CA MET A 12 25.31 2.61 7.94
C MET A 12 26.82 2.78 8.06
N ASP A 13 27.36 2.51 9.24
CA ASP A 13 28.80 2.46 9.48
C ASP A 13 29.36 1.14 8.93
N ALA A 14 30.15 1.22 7.87
CA ALA A 14 30.68 0.05 7.17
C ALA A 14 31.79 -0.66 7.97
N ASP A 15 32.58 0.08 8.74
CA ASP A 15 33.65 -0.52 9.54
C ASP A 15 33.06 -1.24 10.74
N TYR A 16 32.12 -0.62 11.44
CA TYR A 16 31.38 -1.29 12.50
C TYR A 16 30.67 -2.57 12.01
N GLN A 17 30.03 -2.53 10.83
CA GLN A 17 29.38 -3.72 10.29
C GLN A 17 30.38 -4.85 10.01
N LYS A 18 31.61 -4.54 9.55
CA LYS A 18 32.67 -5.55 9.36
C LYS A 18 33.11 -6.16 10.69
N ASP A 19 33.23 -5.32 11.73
CA ASP A 19 33.74 -5.74 13.03
C ASP A 19 32.74 -6.65 13.77
N VAL A 20 31.43 -6.33 13.73
CA VAL A 20 30.40 -7.08 14.47
C VAL A 20 29.69 -8.14 13.62
N GLY A 21 29.90 -8.14 12.31
CA GLY A 21 29.19 -8.99 11.37
C GLY A 21 27.72 -8.63 11.18
N VAL A 22 27.03 -9.38 10.32
CA VAL A 22 25.60 -9.11 10.01
C VAL A 22 24.71 -9.31 11.24
N GLU A 23 24.95 -10.35 12.03
CA GLU A 23 24.17 -10.64 13.25
C GLU A 23 24.32 -9.55 14.31
N GLY A 24 25.55 -9.13 14.61
CA GLY A 24 25.81 -8.06 15.57
C GLY A 24 25.23 -6.73 15.12
N PHE A 25 25.33 -6.42 13.82
CA PHE A 25 24.73 -5.21 13.25
C PHE A 25 23.20 -5.23 13.29
N THR A 26 22.57 -6.40 13.16
CA THR A 26 21.10 -6.53 13.27
C THR A 26 20.58 -6.22 14.66
N ILE A 27 21.36 -6.57 15.70
CA ILE A 27 20.99 -6.34 17.11
C ILE A 27 21.23 -4.89 17.54
N ALA A 28 22.33 -4.29 17.10
CA ALA A 28 22.72 -2.94 17.47
C ALA A 28 23.23 -2.13 16.26
N PRO A 29 22.32 -1.75 15.33
CA PRO A 29 22.73 -1.02 14.14
C PRO A 29 23.21 0.38 14.47
N ILE A 30 24.26 0.83 13.77
CA ILE A 30 24.76 2.20 13.80
C ILE A 30 24.45 2.90 12.47
N GLY A 31 23.89 4.10 12.57
CA GLY A 31 23.53 4.94 11.43
C GLY A 31 23.67 6.43 11.79
N THR A 32 23.09 7.29 10.95
CA THR A 32 23.15 8.75 11.11
C THR A 32 21.90 9.35 11.74
N GLY A 33 21.08 8.52 12.38
CA GLY A 33 19.80 8.92 12.99
C GLY A 33 19.96 9.65 14.34
N PRO A 34 18.85 10.19 14.89
CA PRO A 34 18.85 10.93 16.17
C PRO A 34 18.96 10.04 17.40
N PHE A 35 18.90 8.71 17.25
CA PHE A 35 18.98 7.74 18.34
C PHE A 35 20.05 6.70 18.06
N ARG A 36 20.65 6.23 19.14
CA ARG A 36 21.54 5.07 19.16
C ARG A 36 20.74 3.88 19.73
N VAL A 37 20.61 2.83 18.95
CA VAL A 37 19.99 1.57 19.41
C VAL A 37 20.88 0.94 20.45
N THR A 38 20.31 0.60 21.60
CA THR A 38 21.01 -0.04 22.71
C THR A 38 20.66 -1.52 22.85
N SER A 39 19.46 -1.90 22.41
CA SER A 39 18.98 -3.28 22.40
C SER A 39 17.92 -3.45 21.33
N TRP A 40 17.95 -4.56 20.61
CA TRP A 40 16.90 -4.96 19.69
C TRP A 40 16.69 -6.48 19.80
N THR A 41 15.60 -6.86 20.45
CA THR A 41 15.08 -8.23 20.44
C THR A 41 13.99 -8.33 19.36
N GLY A 42 13.50 -9.43 18.97
CA GLY A 42 12.40 -9.50 17.97
C GLY A 42 11.11 -8.77 18.41
N GLU A 43 10.92 -8.50 19.71
CA GLU A 43 9.71 -7.92 20.27
C GLU A 43 9.87 -6.48 20.72
N THR A 44 11.06 -6.08 21.19
CA THR A 44 11.32 -4.74 21.73
C THR A 44 12.60 -4.15 21.17
N MET A 45 12.55 -2.88 20.79
CA MET A 45 13.71 -2.07 20.46
C MET A 45 13.86 -0.93 21.46
N GLU A 46 15.05 -0.77 22.03
CA GLU A 46 15.39 0.33 22.92
C GLU A 46 16.50 1.20 22.28
N ALA A 47 16.38 2.49 22.44
CA ALA A 47 17.36 3.44 21.94
C ALA A 47 17.46 4.66 22.85
N VAL A 48 18.64 5.29 22.86
CA VAL A 48 18.91 6.53 23.58
C VAL A 48 19.22 7.65 22.60
N ALA A 49 18.85 8.87 22.97
CA ALA A 49 19.13 10.04 22.15
C ALA A 49 20.63 10.19 21.85
N PHE A 50 20.96 10.40 20.60
CA PHE A 50 22.30 10.78 20.18
C PHE A 50 22.37 12.30 20.09
N LYS A 51 22.88 12.92 21.16
CA LYS A 51 22.90 14.40 21.30
C LYS A 51 23.80 15.12 20.27
N GLU A 52 24.78 14.39 19.70
CA GLU A 52 25.69 14.89 18.67
C GLU A 52 25.18 14.65 17.24
N ALA A 53 23.97 14.11 17.09
CA ALA A 53 23.36 13.93 15.78
C ALA A 53 23.15 15.28 15.09
N TRP A 54 23.21 15.29 13.76
CA TRP A 54 22.92 16.50 12.96
C TRP A 54 21.48 17.03 13.15
N ARG A 55 20.58 16.18 13.64
CA ARG A 55 19.22 16.51 14.11
C ARG A 55 18.98 15.76 15.42
N PRO A 56 19.43 16.28 16.56
CA PRO A 56 19.31 15.58 17.85
C PRO A 56 17.85 15.44 18.26
N ALA A 57 17.54 14.32 18.89
CA ALA A 57 16.21 14.07 19.45
C ALA A 57 15.97 14.96 20.69
N LYS A 58 14.72 15.37 20.87
CA LYS A 58 14.26 16.15 22.03
C LYS A 58 13.88 15.27 23.23
N VAL A 59 13.50 14.00 22.99
CA VAL A 59 13.28 12.98 24.02
C VAL A 59 14.55 12.18 24.26
N ASP A 60 14.81 11.76 25.49
CA ASP A 60 16.08 11.11 25.87
C ASP A 60 16.11 9.62 25.52
N ARG A 61 14.96 8.96 25.52
CA ARG A 61 14.83 7.51 25.28
C ARG A 61 13.68 7.23 24.35
N LEU A 62 13.84 6.18 23.55
CA LEU A 62 12.80 5.62 22.69
C LEU A 62 12.73 4.12 22.95
N ARG A 63 11.51 3.64 23.22
CA ARG A 63 11.19 2.22 23.28
C ARG A 63 10.08 1.92 22.27
N ILE A 64 10.25 0.88 21.48
CA ILE A 64 9.24 0.40 20.53
C ILE A 64 8.95 -1.05 20.87
N ASP A 65 7.70 -1.34 21.24
CA ASP A 65 7.21 -2.69 21.51
C ASP A 65 6.35 -3.19 20.36
N THR A 66 6.57 -4.43 19.95
CA THR A 66 5.77 -5.09 18.92
C THR A 66 4.53 -5.70 19.57
N LEU A 67 3.37 -5.11 19.34
CA LEU A 67 2.07 -5.62 19.77
C LEU A 67 1.23 -5.95 18.52
N PRO A 68 1.16 -7.22 18.09
CA PRO A 68 0.51 -7.59 16.83
C PRO A 68 -0.99 -7.24 16.79
N GLU A 69 -1.68 -7.44 17.91
CA GLU A 69 -3.11 -7.29 18.01
C GLU A 69 -3.53 -5.84 18.28
N VAL A 70 -4.51 -5.32 17.52
CA VAL A 70 -5.03 -3.94 17.67
C VAL A 70 -5.56 -3.69 19.08
N PRO A 71 -6.36 -4.58 19.71
CA PRO A 71 -6.82 -4.38 21.09
C PRO A 71 -5.70 -4.26 22.11
N ALA A 72 -4.58 -4.98 21.91
CA ALA A 72 -3.41 -4.87 22.79
C ALA A 72 -2.76 -3.49 22.70
N ARG A 73 -2.64 -2.92 21.47
CA ARG A 73 -2.13 -1.57 21.24
C ARG A 73 -3.02 -0.51 21.89
N VAL A 74 -4.34 -0.62 21.71
CA VAL A 74 -5.32 0.27 22.35
C VAL A 74 -5.22 0.21 23.86
N GLY A 75 -5.19 -1.01 24.43
CA GLY A 75 -5.05 -1.22 25.89
C GLY A 75 -3.74 -0.64 26.46
N ALA A 76 -2.62 -0.81 25.75
CA ALA A 76 -1.34 -0.25 26.15
C ALA A 76 -1.34 1.29 26.18
N LEU A 77 -1.99 1.93 25.19
CA LEU A 77 -2.14 3.38 25.16
C LEU A 77 -3.05 3.89 26.28
N LEU A 78 -4.21 3.26 26.47
CA LEU A 78 -5.18 3.66 27.51
C LEU A 78 -4.63 3.49 28.93
N SER A 79 -3.81 2.47 29.17
CA SER A 79 -3.14 2.25 30.46
C SER A 79 -1.93 3.14 30.71
N GLY A 80 -1.48 3.91 29.69
CA GLY A 80 -0.27 4.71 29.77
C GLY A 80 1.03 3.89 29.69
N GLN A 81 0.96 2.62 29.29
CA GLN A 81 2.15 1.80 29.05
C GLN A 81 2.95 2.32 27.84
N VAL A 82 2.27 2.86 26.85
CA VAL A 82 2.87 3.52 25.68
C VAL A 82 2.28 4.92 25.48
N ASP A 83 3.05 5.81 24.90
CA ASP A 83 2.61 7.17 24.53
C ASP A 83 2.01 7.24 23.12
N ILE A 84 2.36 6.27 22.27
CA ILE A 84 1.94 6.22 20.86
C ILE A 84 1.54 4.78 20.52
N ALA A 85 0.36 4.60 19.95
CA ALA A 85 -0.10 3.34 19.38
C ALA A 85 -0.36 3.50 17.90
N TRP A 86 0.28 2.66 17.07
CA TRP A 86 0.22 2.78 15.60
C TRP A 86 -0.78 1.82 14.98
N VAL A 87 -1.31 2.23 13.81
CA VAL A 87 -2.14 1.38 12.93
C VAL A 87 -3.33 0.81 13.70
N LEU A 88 -4.18 1.71 14.16
CA LEU A 88 -5.43 1.40 14.85
C LEU A 88 -6.60 1.27 13.84
N SER A 89 -7.75 0.77 14.32
CA SER A 89 -8.98 0.70 13.54
C SER A 89 -9.77 2.01 13.64
N PRO A 90 -10.58 2.39 12.63
CA PRO A 90 -11.57 3.44 12.76
C PRO A 90 -12.51 3.26 13.96
N ASP A 91 -12.85 2.03 14.30
CA ASP A 91 -13.73 1.68 15.42
C ASP A 91 -13.14 2.03 16.80
N ASP A 92 -11.81 2.19 16.89
CA ASP A 92 -11.14 2.53 18.14
C ASP A 92 -11.19 4.03 18.48
N ILE A 93 -11.44 4.89 17.48
CA ILE A 93 -11.41 6.35 17.63
C ILE A 93 -12.34 6.85 18.75
N PRO A 94 -13.63 6.46 18.81
CA PRO A 94 -14.54 6.98 19.85
C PRO A 94 -14.08 6.62 21.27
N GLN A 95 -13.55 5.40 21.46
CA GLN A 95 -13.04 4.95 22.75
C GLN A 95 -11.80 5.76 23.18
N LEU A 96 -10.86 5.98 22.27
CA LEU A 96 -9.64 6.73 22.53
C LEU A 96 -9.94 8.20 22.87
N GLU A 97 -10.76 8.85 22.07
CA GLU A 97 -11.14 10.26 22.28
C GLU A 97 -11.92 10.46 23.56
N SER A 98 -12.83 9.55 23.91
CA SER A 98 -13.56 9.60 25.19
C SER A 98 -12.64 9.43 26.41
N ALA A 99 -11.52 8.75 26.25
CA ALA A 99 -10.48 8.60 27.26
C ALA A 99 -9.46 9.76 27.29
N GLY A 100 -9.66 10.79 26.45
CA GLY A 100 -8.78 11.97 26.38
C GLY A 100 -7.51 11.74 25.55
N MET A 101 -7.40 10.63 24.82
CA MET A 101 -6.31 10.41 23.86
C MET A 101 -6.56 11.23 22.59
N LYS A 102 -5.50 11.54 21.84
CA LYS A 102 -5.61 12.17 20.53
C LYS A 102 -5.54 11.09 19.45
N THR A 103 -6.29 11.28 18.37
CA THR A 103 -6.18 10.44 17.17
C THR A 103 -5.61 11.26 16.01
N VAL A 104 -4.72 10.65 15.24
CA VAL A 104 -4.11 11.26 14.05
C VAL A 104 -4.32 10.34 12.86
N ILE A 105 -4.99 10.86 11.83
CA ILE A 105 -5.21 10.14 10.59
C ILE A 105 -4.25 10.67 9.53
N THR A 106 -3.35 9.81 9.07
CA THR A 106 -2.35 10.18 8.08
C THR A 106 -2.58 9.45 6.76
N PRO A 107 -2.90 10.17 5.66
CA PRO A 107 -2.94 9.57 4.34
C PRO A 107 -1.55 9.12 3.91
N LEU A 108 -1.47 7.90 3.36
CA LEU A 108 -0.26 7.33 2.76
C LEU A 108 -0.19 7.61 1.26
N PHE A 109 0.94 7.27 0.64
CA PHE A 109 1.10 7.31 -0.83
C PHE A 109 0.73 5.97 -1.50
N ASP A 110 0.09 5.10 -0.75
CA ASP A 110 -0.26 3.76 -1.19
C ASP A 110 -1.76 3.62 -1.37
N LEU A 111 -2.13 2.75 -2.28
CA LEU A 111 -3.51 2.38 -2.56
C LEU A 111 -3.67 0.88 -2.34
N VAL A 112 -4.86 0.47 -1.90
CA VAL A 112 -5.29 -0.92 -2.04
C VAL A 112 -5.80 -1.13 -3.46
N SER A 113 -5.40 -2.21 -4.10
CA SER A 113 -5.75 -2.51 -5.48
C SER A 113 -5.85 -4.00 -5.75
N PHE A 114 -6.57 -4.35 -6.80
CA PHE A 114 -6.63 -5.68 -7.39
C PHE A 114 -5.97 -5.62 -8.75
N LYS A 115 -4.95 -6.42 -8.96
CA LYS A 115 -4.19 -6.49 -10.21
C LYS A 115 -4.68 -7.65 -11.04
N PHE A 116 -4.85 -7.44 -12.33
CA PHE A 116 -5.30 -8.47 -13.26
C PHE A 116 -4.13 -9.17 -13.93
N ASN A 117 -4.13 -10.49 -13.95
CA ASN A 117 -3.10 -11.27 -14.62
C ASN A 117 -3.33 -11.28 -16.13
N ILE A 118 -2.68 -10.39 -16.84
CA ILE A 118 -2.79 -10.26 -18.29
C ILE A 118 -1.60 -10.83 -19.05
N ILE A 119 -0.78 -11.67 -18.40
CA ILE A 119 0.39 -12.31 -19.00
C ILE A 119 0.16 -13.83 -19.03
N PRO A 120 -0.32 -14.40 -20.17
CA PRO A 120 -0.67 -15.82 -20.25
C PRO A 120 0.48 -16.76 -19.88
N GLU A 121 1.72 -16.40 -20.22
CA GLU A 121 2.92 -17.22 -20.01
C GLU A 121 3.35 -17.27 -18.54
N ARG A 122 2.72 -16.46 -17.68
CA ARG A 122 3.05 -16.36 -16.25
C ARG A 122 1.96 -16.88 -15.33
N THR A 123 0.92 -17.47 -15.88
CA THR A 123 -0.18 -18.04 -15.12
C THR A 123 -0.35 -19.52 -15.42
N THR A 124 -0.87 -20.26 -14.43
CA THR A 124 -1.38 -21.63 -14.63
C THR A 124 -2.83 -21.65 -15.11
N VAL A 125 -3.46 -20.48 -15.24
CA VAL A 125 -4.87 -20.35 -15.64
C VAL A 125 -4.98 -20.25 -17.14
N ASP A 126 -5.48 -21.31 -17.77
CA ASP A 126 -5.74 -21.34 -19.22
C ASP A 126 -6.97 -20.51 -19.60
N ASN A 127 -6.93 -19.91 -20.79
CA ASN A 127 -8.07 -19.17 -21.37
C ASN A 127 -8.71 -18.17 -20.41
N SER A 128 -7.88 -17.41 -19.69
CA SER A 128 -8.32 -16.50 -18.65
C SER A 128 -9.31 -15.43 -19.16
N PRO A 129 -10.52 -15.33 -18.58
CA PRO A 129 -11.50 -14.31 -18.92
C PRO A 129 -10.98 -12.87 -18.73
N ILE A 130 -10.01 -12.70 -17.83
CA ILE A 130 -9.38 -11.40 -17.52
C ILE A 130 -8.60 -10.80 -18.70
N LEU A 131 -8.25 -11.59 -19.71
CA LEU A 131 -7.63 -11.06 -20.92
C LEU A 131 -8.57 -10.15 -21.73
N ASP A 132 -9.88 -10.35 -21.61
CA ASP A 132 -10.88 -9.46 -22.21
C ASP A 132 -11.03 -8.19 -21.37
N ARG A 133 -10.79 -7.02 -21.98
CA ARG A 133 -10.96 -5.72 -21.34
C ARG A 133 -12.37 -5.51 -20.79
N ARG A 134 -13.40 -6.03 -21.46
CA ARG A 134 -14.81 -5.89 -21.03
C ARG A 134 -15.03 -6.57 -19.69
N VAL A 135 -14.41 -7.71 -19.46
CA VAL A 135 -14.46 -8.41 -18.16
C VAL A 135 -13.78 -7.58 -17.08
N ARG A 136 -12.58 -7.02 -17.33
CA ARG A 136 -11.89 -6.16 -16.38
C ARG A 136 -12.68 -4.87 -16.07
N GLN A 137 -13.30 -4.28 -17.08
CA GLN A 137 -14.19 -3.13 -16.89
C GLN A 137 -15.46 -3.52 -16.12
N ALA A 138 -16.06 -4.66 -16.39
CA ALA A 138 -17.23 -5.16 -15.64
C ALA A 138 -16.91 -5.31 -14.15
N ILE A 139 -15.75 -5.89 -13.80
CA ILE A 139 -15.29 -5.98 -12.42
C ILE A 139 -15.19 -4.58 -11.79
N ASN A 140 -14.62 -3.61 -12.52
CA ASN A 140 -14.49 -2.25 -12.01
C ASN A 140 -15.83 -1.56 -11.79
N TYR A 141 -16.83 -1.75 -12.67
CA TYR A 141 -18.18 -1.19 -12.50
C TYR A 141 -19.01 -1.91 -11.42
N ALA A 142 -18.70 -3.18 -11.13
CA ALA A 142 -19.41 -3.96 -10.12
C ALA A 142 -19.04 -3.60 -8.69
N ILE A 143 -17.94 -2.90 -8.43
CA ILE A 143 -17.44 -2.63 -7.08
C ILE A 143 -17.92 -1.28 -6.58
N ASN A 144 -18.69 -1.27 -5.47
CA ASN A 144 -19.14 -0.04 -4.80
C ASN A 144 -18.08 0.50 -3.83
N ARG A 145 -17.09 1.21 -4.38
CA ARG A 145 -15.96 1.76 -3.61
C ARG A 145 -16.38 2.81 -2.59
N GLU A 146 -17.35 3.64 -2.95
CA GLU A 146 -17.84 4.71 -2.06
C GLU A 146 -18.52 4.13 -0.83
N GLN A 147 -19.31 3.07 -0.99
CA GLN A 147 -19.91 2.35 0.13
C GLN A 147 -18.84 1.76 1.05
N TYR A 148 -17.82 1.10 0.48
CA TYR A 148 -16.73 0.54 1.27
C TYR A 148 -16.00 1.62 2.08
N VAL A 149 -15.68 2.74 1.45
CA VAL A 149 -15.01 3.88 2.11
C VAL A 149 -15.87 4.47 3.23
N SER A 150 -17.18 4.66 3.00
CA SER A 150 -18.05 5.30 3.98
C SER A 150 -18.43 4.37 5.14
N GLU A 151 -18.75 3.10 4.85
CA GLU A 151 -19.32 2.18 5.84
C GLU A 151 -18.25 1.34 6.56
N VAL A 152 -17.18 0.95 5.86
CA VAL A 152 -16.14 0.08 6.43
C VAL A 152 -14.92 0.89 6.90
N LEU A 153 -14.54 1.94 6.14
CA LEU A 153 -13.39 2.77 6.48
C LEU A 153 -13.77 4.09 7.18
N GLY A 154 -15.03 4.23 7.64
CA GLY A 154 -15.48 5.38 8.42
C GLY A 154 -15.39 6.74 7.70
N GLY A 155 -15.23 6.76 6.37
CA GLY A 155 -15.07 7.98 5.59
C GLY A 155 -13.71 8.68 5.73
N PHE A 156 -12.72 8.06 6.39
CA PHE A 156 -11.40 8.66 6.63
C PHE A 156 -10.47 8.65 5.42
N THR A 157 -10.92 8.07 4.32
CA THR A 157 -10.18 8.02 3.06
C THR A 157 -11.11 8.27 1.88
N VAL A 158 -10.64 8.01 0.67
CA VAL A 158 -11.43 8.16 -0.57
C VAL A 158 -11.18 7.00 -1.52
N ALA A 159 -12.17 6.74 -2.38
CA ALA A 159 -12.04 5.82 -3.48
C ALA A 159 -10.92 6.25 -4.45
N ALA A 160 -10.21 5.28 -5.00
CA ALA A 160 -9.10 5.50 -5.93
C ALA A 160 -9.44 5.04 -7.34
N GLY A 161 -8.95 5.76 -8.35
CA GLY A 161 -9.18 5.44 -9.77
C GLY A 161 -7.89 5.36 -10.60
N GLN A 162 -6.72 5.58 -10.00
CA GLN A 162 -5.45 5.63 -10.71
C GLN A 162 -4.29 5.21 -9.81
N SER A 163 -3.08 5.11 -10.36
CA SER A 163 -1.88 4.57 -9.68
C SER A 163 -1.32 5.38 -8.53
N GLY A 164 -1.86 6.53 -8.22
CA GLY A 164 -1.45 7.36 -7.09
C GLY A 164 -2.64 8.04 -6.43
N GLY A 165 -2.51 8.36 -5.14
CA GLY A 165 -3.47 9.16 -4.41
C GLY A 165 -3.33 10.66 -4.70
N ARG A 166 -4.30 11.46 -4.24
CA ARG A 166 -4.39 12.91 -4.48
C ARG A 166 -3.17 13.73 -4.06
N ARG A 167 -2.32 13.18 -3.20
CA ARG A 167 -1.09 13.82 -2.72
C ARG A 167 0.16 13.39 -3.49
N THR A 168 0.00 12.53 -4.48
CA THR A 168 1.10 11.96 -5.26
C THR A 168 1.43 12.85 -6.45
N LEU A 169 2.71 13.04 -6.74
CA LEU A 169 3.14 13.78 -7.92
C LEU A 169 2.68 13.08 -9.19
N GLY A 170 2.04 13.81 -10.09
CA GLY A 170 1.49 13.29 -11.34
C GLY A 170 0.07 12.76 -11.22
N TYR A 171 -0.60 12.95 -10.06
CA TYR A 171 -2.03 12.66 -9.92
C TYR A 171 -2.85 13.46 -10.95
N GLN A 172 -3.83 12.80 -11.56
CA GLN A 172 -4.72 13.38 -12.59
C GLN A 172 -6.11 13.59 -12.01
N GLU A 173 -6.52 14.84 -11.81
CA GLU A 173 -7.80 15.15 -11.16
C GLU A 173 -9.03 14.74 -11.97
N ASP A 174 -8.90 14.62 -13.28
CA ASP A 174 -9.98 14.22 -14.20
C ASP A 174 -10.14 12.70 -14.33
N ILE A 175 -9.17 11.89 -13.90
CA ILE A 175 -9.27 10.44 -13.88
C ILE A 175 -9.89 9.98 -12.55
N LYS A 176 -11.21 9.74 -12.59
CA LYS A 176 -12.00 9.35 -11.41
C LYS A 176 -12.08 7.82 -11.27
N PRO A 177 -12.39 7.30 -10.07
CA PRO A 177 -12.76 5.89 -9.91
C PRO A 177 -13.89 5.50 -10.87
N TYR A 178 -13.92 4.23 -11.29
CA TYR A 178 -15.08 3.69 -11.98
C TYR A 178 -16.32 3.85 -11.10
N PRO A 179 -17.43 4.42 -11.61
CA PRO A 179 -18.65 4.52 -10.85
C PRO A 179 -19.26 3.12 -10.63
N TYR A 180 -19.97 2.94 -9.53
CA TYR A 180 -20.74 1.72 -9.28
C TYR A 180 -21.92 1.65 -10.24
N ASP A 181 -21.90 0.68 -11.16
CA ASP A 181 -22.95 0.43 -12.16
C ASP A 181 -23.04 -1.08 -12.46
N PRO A 182 -23.72 -1.84 -11.59
CA PRO A 182 -23.85 -3.29 -11.74
C PRO A 182 -24.60 -3.70 -13.02
N ASP A 183 -25.49 -2.86 -13.54
CA ASP A 183 -26.21 -3.16 -14.77
C ASP A 183 -25.25 -3.03 -15.98
N ARG A 184 -24.40 -2.05 -15.98
CA ARG A 184 -23.34 -1.92 -17.00
C ARG A 184 -22.36 -3.09 -16.90
N ALA A 185 -21.99 -3.53 -15.69
CA ALA A 185 -21.14 -4.68 -15.47
C ALA A 185 -21.75 -5.95 -16.10
N LYS A 186 -23.04 -6.21 -15.85
CA LYS A 186 -23.75 -7.35 -16.47
C LYS A 186 -23.79 -7.28 -17.98
N ARG A 187 -24.04 -6.09 -18.58
CA ARG A 187 -24.00 -5.92 -20.04
C ARG A 187 -22.63 -6.24 -20.60
N LEU A 188 -21.55 -5.73 -20.01
CA LEU A 188 -20.19 -5.99 -20.46
C LEU A 188 -19.82 -7.47 -20.37
N LEU A 189 -20.26 -8.17 -19.31
CA LEU A 189 -20.07 -9.62 -19.18
C LEU A 189 -20.82 -10.38 -20.27
N ALA A 190 -22.06 -10.03 -20.55
CA ALA A 190 -22.84 -10.63 -21.64
C ALA A 190 -22.21 -10.42 -23.01
N GLU A 191 -21.73 -9.19 -23.30
CA GLU A 191 -21.01 -8.85 -24.53
C GLU A 191 -19.67 -9.61 -24.67
N ALA A 192 -19.04 -9.95 -23.53
CA ALA A 192 -17.83 -10.75 -23.49
C ALA A 192 -18.10 -12.27 -23.58
N GLY A 193 -19.38 -12.70 -23.61
CA GLY A 193 -19.78 -14.11 -23.70
C GLY A 193 -20.04 -14.81 -22.35
N TYR A 194 -20.14 -14.03 -21.27
CA TYR A 194 -20.33 -14.54 -19.89
C TYR A 194 -21.69 -14.11 -19.30
N ALA A 195 -22.77 -14.18 -20.10
CA ALA A 195 -24.13 -13.85 -19.65
C ALA A 195 -24.60 -14.75 -18.50
N ASP A 196 -24.17 -16.01 -18.49
CA ASP A 196 -24.51 -17.01 -17.48
C ASP A 196 -23.60 -16.97 -16.23
N GLY A 197 -22.67 -16.02 -16.19
CA GLY A 197 -21.67 -15.85 -15.12
C GLY A 197 -20.30 -16.46 -15.44
N LEU A 198 -19.36 -16.28 -14.52
CA LEU A 198 -18.01 -16.84 -14.61
C LEU A 198 -17.37 -17.01 -13.24
N ASP A 199 -16.42 -17.93 -13.16
CA ASP A 199 -15.60 -18.16 -11.97
C ASP A 199 -14.24 -17.52 -12.12
N LEU A 200 -13.80 -16.81 -11.09
CA LEU A 200 -12.46 -16.21 -11.01
C LEU A 200 -11.77 -16.62 -9.71
N ILE A 201 -10.46 -16.57 -9.70
CA ILE A 201 -9.62 -16.83 -8.54
C ILE A 201 -8.82 -15.56 -8.25
N MET A 202 -8.84 -15.11 -7.00
CA MET A 202 -7.99 -14.04 -6.51
C MET A 202 -7.04 -14.56 -5.45
N GLU A 203 -5.74 -14.40 -5.67
CA GLU A 203 -4.71 -14.69 -4.68
C GLU A 203 -4.55 -13.49 -3.73
N LEU A 204 -4.41 -13.76 -2.44
CA LEU A 204 -4.16 -12.75 -1.43
C LEU A 204 -3.28 -13.28 -0.29
N ILE A 205 -2.54 -12.36 0.35
CA ILE A 205 -1.88 -12.64 1.62
C ILE A 205 -2.73 -12.10 2.77
N THR A 206 -2.81 -12.83 3.87
CA THR A 206 -3.63 -12.46 5.04
C THR A 206 -2.80 -11.83 6.16
N THR A 207 -1.86 -10.98 5.79
CA THR A 207 -1.02 -10.25 6.76
C THR A 207 -1.75 -9.09 7.44
N SER A 208 -2.94 -8.75 6.97
CA SER A 208 -3.75 -7.63 7.47
C SER A 208 -5.23 -7.96 7.34
N THR A 209 -6.00 -7.66 8.38
CA THR A 209 -7.46 -7.77 8.38
C THR A 209 -8.10 -6.93 7.27
N ASP A 210 -7.51 -5.77 6.95
CA ASP A 210 -7.97 -4.90 5.86
C ASP A 210 -8.01 -5.64 4.52
N TYR A 211 -7.03 -6.47 4.23
CA TYR A 211 -6.99 -7.22 2.97
C TYR A 211 -8.09 -8.26 2.89
N THR A 212 -8.33 -8.97 3.99
CA THR A 212 -9.40 -9.96 4.06
C THR A 212 -10.77 -9.29 3.90
N ASN A 213 -11.04 -8.22 4.64
CA ASN A 213 -12.32 -7.51 4.59
C ASN A 213 -12.56 -6.90 3.20
N THR A 214 -11.53 -6.25 2.61
CA THR A 214 -11.64 -5.67 1.26
C THR A 214 -11.92 -6.75 0.22
N SER A 215 -11.23 -7.89 0.29
CA SER A 215 -11.40 -8.98 -0.65
C SER A 215 -12.78 -9.62 -0.55
N GLN A 216 -13.31 -9.79 0.67
CA GLN A 216 -14.64 -10.31 0.89
C GLN A 216 -15.71 -9.36 0.36
N PHE A 217 -15.59 -8.07 0.64
CA PHE A 217 -16.52 -7.05 0.11
C PHE A 217 -16.55 -7.08 -1.42
N VAL A 218 -15.38 -7.19 -2.06
CA VAL A 218 -15.30 -7.29 -3.51
C VAL A 218 -15.95 -8.57 -4.02
N ALA A 219 -15.70 -9.72 -3.39
CA ALA A 219 -16.33 -10.97 -3.76
C ALA A 219 -17.87 -10.90 -3.69
N ASP A 220 -18.40 -10.26 -2.65
CA ASP A 220 -19.85 -10.07 -2.47
C ASP A 220 -20.45 -9.13 -3.54
N ASN A 221 -19.74 -8.08 -3.93
CA ASN A 221 -20.17 -7.19 -5.02
C ASN A 221 -20.14 -7.92 -6.38
N LEU A 222 -19.07 -8.66 -6.66
CA LEU A 222 -18.92 -9.41 -7.91
C LEU A 222 -19.98 -10.49 -8.08
N LYS A 223 -20.37 -11.14 -6.98
CA LYS A 223 -21.45 -12.14 -6.98
C LYS A 223 -22.79 -11.58 -7.46
N GLN A 224 -23.08 -10.29 -7.19
CA GLN A 224 -24.34 -9.64 -7.62
C GLN A 224 -24.43 -9.48 -9.15
N VAL A 225 -23.30 -9.55 -9.84
CA VAL A 225 -23.25 -9.46 -11.31
C VAL A 225 -22.93 -10.78 -11.99
N GLY A 226 -22.93 -11.89 -11.23
CA GLY A 226 -22.71 -13.24 -11.77
C GLY A 226 -21.24 -13.67 -11.80
N ILE A 227 -20.33 -12.96 -11.13
CA ILE A 227 -18.95 -13.40 -10.98
C ILE A 227 -18.78 -14.07 -9.62
N ASN A 228 -18.43 -15.36 -9.62
CA ASN A 228 -18.06 -16.09 -8.43
C ASN A 228 -16.53 -15.97 -8.21
N LEU A 229 -16.12 -15.30 -7.15
CA LEU A 229 -14.70 -15.07 -6.85
C LEU A 229 -14.22 -15.98 -5.72
N GLU A 230 -13.37 -16.96 -6.05
CA GLU A 230 -12.62 -17.75 -5.07
C GLU A 230 -11.50 -16.90 -4.47
N LEU A 231 -11.48 -16.79 -3.15
CA LEU A 231 -10.40 -16.12 -2.40
C LEU A 231 -9.36 -17.17 -1.98
N ARG A 232 -8.19 -17.14 -2.60
CA ARG A 232 -7.10 -18.09 -2.35
C ARG A 232 -5.98 -17.45 -1.55
N GLN A 233 -5.82 -17.90 -0.32
CA GLN A 233 -4.73 -17.43 0.53
C GLN A 233 -3.40 -18.04 0.07
N ILE A 234 -2.38 -17.20 -0.04
CA ILE A 234 -1.00 -17.61 -0.30
C ILE A 234 -0.08 -17.13 0.81
N SER A 235 1.01 -17.87 1.02
CA SER A 235 2.03 -17.47 1.99
C SER A 235 2.90 -16.32 1.47
N LEU A 236 3.52 -15.55 2.38
CA LEU A 236 4.49 -14.53 1.98
C LEU A 236 5.68 -15.09 1.18
N PRO A 237 6.28 -16.26 1.53
CA PRO A 237 7.29 -16.88 0.69
C PRO A 237 6.79 -17.23 -0.73
N ASP A 238 5.54 -17.69 -0.87
CA ASP A 238 4.96 -17.96 -2.19
C ASP A 238 4.80 -16.67 -3.00
N LEU A 239 4.25 -15.62 -2.40
CA LEU A 239 4.15 -14.31 -3.04
C LEU A 239 5.52 -13.83 -3.52
N LEU A 240 6.54 -13.88 -2.66
CA LEU A 240 7.89 -13.46 -3.02
C LEU A 240 8.48 -14.31 -4.15
N GLY A 241 8.20 -15.62 -4.18
CA GLY A 241 8.59 -16.52 -5.28
C GLY A 241 7.94 -16.11 -6.61
N LYS A 242 6.64 -15.78 -6.59
CA LYS A 242 5.89 -15.28 -7.77
C LYS A 242 6.43 -13.94 -8.25
N LEU A 243 6.59 -12.97 -7.35
CA LEU A 243 7.15 -11.64 -7.66
C LEU A 243 8.60 -11.72 -8.20
N ARG A 244 9.37 -12.73 -7.82
CA ARG A 244 10.71 -13.00 -8.35
C ARG A 244 10.70 -13.81 -9.65
N GLY A 245 9.53 -14.12 -10.20
CA GLY A 245 9.41 -14.92 -11.41
C GLY A 245 9.82 -16.38 -11.26
N GLN A 246 9.98 -16.87 -10.03
CA GLN A 246 10.39 -18.25 -9.71
C GLN A 246 9.20 -19.22 -9.69
N LYS A 247 7.99 -18.70 -9.54
CA LYS A 247 6.72 -19.44 -9.53
C LYS A 247 5.72 -18.76 -10.45
N PRO A 248 4.86 -19.51 -11.14
CA PRO A 248 3.72 -18.93 -11.87
C PRO A 248 2.67 -18.41 -10.90
N TRP A 249 1.77 -17.60 -11.41
CA TRP A 249 0.57 -17.18 -10.71
C TRP A 249 -0.54 -18.23 -10.94
N ASP A 250 -1.32 -18.53 -9.88
CA ASP A 250 -2.39 -19.53 -9.94
C ASP A 250 -3.78 -18.87 -9.89
N GLY A 251 -3.84 -17.56 -9.98
CA GLY A 251 -5.06 -16.76 -9.96
C GLY A 251 -5.21 -15.85 -11.17
N HIS A 252 -6.45 -15.46 -11.43
CA HIS A 252 -6.81 -14.45 -12.43
C HIS A 252 -6.45 -13.04 -11.95
N MET A 253 -6.49 -12.87 -10.63
CA MET A 253 -6.25 -11.60 -9.94
C MET A 253 -5.38 -11.83 -8.70
N TRP A 254 -4.71 -10.79 -8.25
CA TRP A 254 -4.16 -10.79 -6.90
C TRP A 254 -4.42 -9.45 -6.21
N MET A 255 -4.67 -9.52 -4.90
CA MET A 255 -4.81 -8.36 -4.07
C MET A 255 -3.45 -7.88 -3.60
N GLY A 256 -3.17 -6.61 -3.81
CA GLY A 256 -1.90 -6.02 -3.41
C GLY A 256 -1.98 -4.51 -3.22
N LEU A 257 -0.84 -3.94 -2.93
CA LEU A 257 -0.68 -2.50 -2.87
C LEU A 257 -0.19 -1.95 -4.21
N THR A 258 -0.72 -0.80 -4.58
CA THR A 258 -0.11 0.08 -5.55
C THR A 258 0.68 1.11 -4.77
N GLU A 259 2.00 0.95 -4.73
CA GLU A 259 2.88 1.70 -3.82
C GLU A 259 3.60 2.82 -4.54
N SER A 260 3.28 4.05 -4.21
CA SER A 260 4.06 5.23 -4.61
C SER A 260 5.16 5.59 -3.59
N PHE A 261 5.29 4.82 -2.52
CA PHE A 261 6.38 4.94 -1.54
C PHE A 261 7.73 4.51 -2.13
N PRO A 262 8.86 5.18 -1.82
CA PRO A 262 8.99 6.39 -1.01
C PRO A 262 8.91 7.67 -1.84
N THR A 263 8.82 7.57 -3.15
CA THR A 263 8.98 8.70 -4.07
C THR A 263 7.79 9.65 -4.07
N GLY A 264 6.58 9.16 -3.70
CA GLY A 264 5.35 9.92 -3.83
C GLY A 264 5.06 10.32 -5.28
N ASP A 265 5.38 9.44 -6.24
CA ASP A 265 5.23 9.65 -7.69
C ASP A 265 4.33 8.55 -8.27
N VAL A 266 3.33 8.92 -9.06
CA VAL A 266 2.39 7.97 -9.69
C VAL A 266 3.07 6.98 -10.64
N MET A 267 4.30 7.27 -11.08
CA MET A 267 5.08 6.37 -11.93
C MET A 267 5.79 5.25 -11.17
N ARG A 268 5.93 5.37 -9.84
CA ARG A 268 6.64 4.38 -9.03
C ARG A 268 6.04 2.96 -9.14
N PRO A 269 4.72 2.75 -9.09
CA PRO A 269 4.11 1.43 -9.24
C PRO A 269 4.48 0.73 -10.54
N PHE A 270 4.64 1.47 -11.64
CA PHE A 270 4.97 0.89 -12.94
C PHE A 270 6.39 0.31 -13.03
N SER A 271 7.22 0.49 -11.99
CA SER A 271 8.46 -0.29 -11.88
C SER A 271 8.22 -1.78 -11.61
N THR A 272 7.02 -2.14 -11.14
CA THR A 272 6.61 -3.53 -10.87
C THR A 272 5.38 -3.95 -11.69
N ASP A 273 4.55 -3.00 -12.09
CA ASP A 273 3.29 -3.22 -12.78
C ASP A 273 3.43 -2.88 -14.28
N SER A 274 4.51 -3.29 -14.91
CA SER A 274 4.80 -3.11 -16.33
C SER A 274 5.67 -4.24 -16.89
N CYS A 275 5.87 -4.25 -18.21
CA CYS A 275 6.67 -5.27 -18.89
C CYS A 275 8.15 -5.29 -18.46
N SER A 276 8.67 -4.19 -17.93
CA SER A 276 10.07 -4.09 -17.50
C SER A 276 10.38 -4.87 -16.23
N PHE A 277 9.37 -5.32 -15.49
CA PHE A 277 9.57 -6.08 -14.26
C PHE A 277 9.64 -7.59 -14.54
N PHE A 278 10.70 -8.23 -14.10
CA PHE A 278 10.90 -9.68 -14.33
C PHE A 278 9.84 -10.58 -13.68
N GLY A 279 9.18 -10.11 -12.60
CA GLY A 279 8.06 -10.75 -11.91
C GLY A 279 6.70 -10.20 -12.30
N ALA A 280 6.59 -9.50 -13.44
CA ALA A 280 5.38 -8.77 -13.82
C ALA A 280 4.12 -9.63 -13.79
N PHE A 281 3.05 -9.06 -13.26
CA PHE A 281 1.68 -9.57 -13.32
C PHE A 281 0.89 -8.88 -14.43
N ILE A 282 1.31 -7.66 -14.77
CA ILE A 282 0.74 -6.81 -15.79
C ILE A 282 1.84 -6.46 -16.78
N CYS A 283 1.59 -6.69 -18.07
CA CYS A 283 2.43 -6.23 -19.15
C CYS A 283 1.54 -5.89 -20.35
N ASP A 284 1.47 -4.60 -20.68
CA ASP A 284 0.87 -4.15 -21.92
C ASP A 284 1.95 -3.49 -22.79
N PRO A 285 2.38 -4.15 -23.89
CA PRO A 285 3.44 -3.63 -24.75
C PRO A 285 3.05 -2.33 -25.47
N ASN A 286 1.76 -1.99 -25.56
CA ASN A 286 1.32 -0.76 -26.24
C ASN A 286 1.70 0.50 -25.44
N ILE A 287 1.74 0.42 -24.10
CA ILE A 287 2.09 1.56 -23.25
C ILE A 287 3.53 1.52 -22.73
N GLN A 288 4.23 0.40 -22.87
CA GLN A 288 5.58 0.26 -22.33
C GLN A 288 6.56 1.32 -22.86
N PRO A 289 6.61 1.67 -24.16
CA PRO A 289 7.51 2.73 -24.62
C PRO A 289 7.25 4.09 -23.96
N THR A 290 5.99 4.39 -23.63
CA THR A 290 5.63 5.64 -22.93
C THR A 290 6.08 5.61 -21.47
N ILE A 291 5.97 4.45 -20.80
CA ILE A 291 6.50 4.26 -19.44
C ILE A 291 8.00 4.50 -19.43
N ASP A 292 8.73 3.89 -20.37
CA ASP A 292 10.18 4.02 -20.47
C ASP A 292 10.59 5.47 -20.74
N ALA A 293 9.90 6.15 -21.64
CA ALA A 293 10.13 7.57 -21.93
C ALA A 293 9.86 8.46 -20.70
N ALA A 294 8.76 8.23 -19.98
CA ALA A 294 8.42 9.01 -18.77
C ALA A 294 9.45 8.84 -17.63
N ASN A 295 10.09 7.67 -17.55
CA ASN A 295 11.10 7.39 -16.53
C ASN A 295 12.42 8.13 -16.75
N VAL A 296 12.75 8.49 -17.99
CA VAL A 296 14.00 9.16 -18.34
C VAL A 296 13.81 10.63 -18.77
N GLU A 297 12.58 11.12 -18.85
CA GLU A 297 12.30 12.52 -19.21
C GLU A 297 12.57 13.45 -18.01
N PHE A 298 13.41 14.47 -18.23
CA PHE A 298 13.78 15.47 -17.24
C PHE A 298 13.05 16.80 -17.38
N ASP A 299 12.46 17.08 -18.55
CA ASP A 299 11.60 18.24 -18.72
C ASP A 299 10.27 18.01 -17.99
N PRO A 300 9.91 18.82 -16.97
CA PRO A 300 8.72 18.56 -16.17
C PRO A 300 7.40 18.56 -16.96
N ALA A 301 7.29 19.44 -17.99
CA ALA A 301 6.07 19.55 -18.77
C ALA A 301 5.89 18.34 -19.71
N LYS A 302 6.98 17.94 -20.38
CA LYS A 302 6.96 16.74 -21.24
C LYS A 302 6.71 15.48 -20.41
N ARG A 303 7.36 15.38 -19.26
CA ARG A 303 7.14 14.26 -18.34
C ARG A 303 5.69 14.19 -17.88
N ALA A 304 5.10 15.32 -17.51
CA ALA A 304 3.70 15.36 -17.07
C ALA A 304 2.74 14.82 -18.15
N GLU A 305 2.98 15.14 -19.40
CA GLU A 305 2.18 14.62 -20.53
C GLU A 305 2.34 13.11 -20.69
N LEU A 306 3.57 12.59 -20.65
CA LEU A 306 3.83 11.15 -20.73
C LEU A 306 3.19 10.41 -19.55
N VAL A 307 3.32 10.95 -18.33
CA VAL A 307 2.68 10.41 -17.12
C VAL A 307 1.17 10.33 -17.27
N ARG A 308 0.55 11.40 -17.80
CA ARG A 308 -0.88 11.42 -18.05
C ARG A 308 -1.32 10.32 -19.03
N GLN A 309 -0.56 10.10 -20.10
CA GLN A 309 -0.84 9.03 -21.06
C GLN A 309 -0.78 7.66 -20.41
N VAL A 310 0.24 7.39 -19.57
CA VAL A 310 0.38 6.12 -18.86
C VAL A 310 -0.78 5.90 -17.90
N VAL A 311 -1.07 6.88 -17.03
CA VAL A 311 -2.13 6.76 -16.03
C VAL A 311 -3.49 6.56 -16.68
N LYS A 312 -3.78 7.33 -17.74
CA LYS A 312 -5.03 7.22 -18.52
C LYS A 312 -5.17 5.85 -19.19
N HIS A 313 -4.09 5.34 -19.79
CA HIS A 313 -4.10 4.03 -20.44
C HIS A 313 -4.44 2.91 -19.45
N TYR A 314 -3.78 2.88 -18.29
CA TYR A 314 -4.06 1.89 -17.25
C TYR A 314 -5.50 1.95 -16.73
N HIS A 315 -6.05 3.15 -16.63
CA HIS A 315 -7.46 3.34 -16.28
C HIS A 315 -8.38 2.84 -17.39
N ASP A 316 -8.21 3.30 -18.64
CA ASP A 316 -9.13 3.00 -19.74
C ASP A 316 -9.11 1.52 -20.14
N GLU A 317 -7.94 0.89 -20.08
CA GLU A 317 -7.77 -0.55 -20.32
C GLU A 317 -8.12 -1.40 -19.09
N ALA A 318 -8.47 -0.74 -17.97
CA ALA A 318 -8.82 -1.39 -16.70
C ALA A 318 -7.76 -2.43 -16.28
N LEU A 319 -6.48 -2.09 -16.37
CA LEU A 319 -5.38 -3.03 -16.08
C LEU A 319 -5.23 -3.30 -14.59
N ILE A 320 -5.70 -2.38 -13.76
CA ILE A 320 -5.73 -2.49 -12.29
C ILE A 320 -7.08 -1.98 -11.80
N SER A 321 -7.67 -2.65 -10.83
CA SER A 321 -8.83 -2.17 -10.09
C SER A 321 -8.35 -1.49 -8.81
N TYR A 322 -8.21 -0.17 -8.82
CA TYR A 322 -7.88 0.62 -7.65
C TYR A 322 -9.09 0.70 -6.72
N MET A 323 -8.88 0.54 -5.41
CA MET A 323 -9.96 0.55 -4.43
C MET A 323 -10.04 1.87 -3.67
N TYR A 324 -9.05 2.15 -2.84
CA TYR A 324 -9.02 3.36 -2.01
C TYR A 324 -7.60 3.78 -1.68
N GLU A 325 -7.43 5.08 -1.35
CA GLU A 325 -6.19 5.61 -0.80
C GLU A 325 -6.02 5.09 0.64
N ARG A 326 -4.84 4.59 0.99
CA ARG A 326 -4.60 4.13 2.36
C ARG A 326 -4.39 5.31 3.30
N SER A 327 -4.93 5.17 4.49
CA SER A 327 -4.62 6.03 5.62
C SER A 327 -4.25 5.16 6.81
N VAL A 328 -3.42 5.65 7.69
CA VAL A 328 -3.18 5.05 9.00
C VAL A 328 -3.78 5.91 10.08
N ILE A 329 -4.28 5.27 11.12
CA ILE A 329 -4.85 5.88 12.31
C ILE A 329 -3.91 5.58 13.46
N ASP A 330 -3.38 6.62 14.10
CA ASP A 330 -2.48 6.49 15.23
C ASP A 330 -3.12 7.16 16.45
N GLY A 331 -3.02 6.51 17.60
CA GLY A 331 -3.45 7.03 18.89
C GLY A 331 -2.26 7.61 19.64
N LEU A 332 -2.46 8.75 20.28
CA LEU A 332 -1.43 9.48 21.01
C LEU A 332 -1.90 9.82 22.42
N SER A 333 -1.04 9.65 23.42
CA SER A 333 -1.28 10.21 24.74
C SER A 333 -1.33 11.75 24.67
N PRO A 334 -2.04 12.42 25.60
CA PRO A 334 -2.08 13.89 25.64
C PRO A 334 -0.70 14.54 25.74
N ARG A 335 0.28 13.83 26.30
CA ARG A 335 1.66 14.28 26.50
C ARG A 335 2.43 14.47 25.19
N VAL A 336 2.06 13.73 24.13
CA VAL A 336 2.78 13.74 22.85
C VAL A 336 2.57 15.05 22.12
N LYS A 337 3.66 15.70 21.75
CA LYS A 337 3.73 16.92 20.92
C LYS A 337 4.55 16.66 19.67
N ASN A 338 4.25 17.44 18.64
CA ASN A 338 5.00 17.47 17.36
C ASN A 338 5.05 16.11 16.67
N TYR A 339 4.09 15.20 16.94
CA TYR A 339 3.98 13.97 16.19
C TYR A 339 3.63 14.27 14.74
N ARG A 340 4.46 13.75 13.84
CA ARG A 340 4.20 13.78 12.39
C ARG A 340 4.63 12.47 11.78
N LEU A 341 3.70 11.84 11.11
CA LEU A 341 3.97 10.71 10.24
C LEU A 341 3.98 11.22 8.78
N PHE A 342 5.10 11.04 8.10
CA PHE A 342 5.17 11.30 6.68
C PHE A 342 5.45 9.98 5.97
N ASN A 343 4.44 9.49 5.29
CA ASN A 343 4.54 8.29 4.45
C ASN A 343 5.29 7.13 5.14
N ARG A 344 4.80 6.66 6.28
CA ARG A 344 5.35 5.58 7.14
C ARG A 344 6.63 5.94 7.91
N ALA A 345 7.12 7.15 7.83
CA ALA A 345 8.29 7.60 8.58
C ALA A 345 7.90 8.65 9.62
N ILE A 346 8.21 8.39 10.88
CA ILE A 346 7.99 9.34 11.97
C ILE A 346 9.19 10.27 12.08
N ASN A 347 8.93 11.56 12.31
CA ASN A 347 9.94 12.56 12.59
C ASN A 347 10.41 12.46 14.05
N TRP A 348 11.12 11.40 14.37
CA TRP A 348 11.57 11.08 15.73
C TRP A 348 12.32 12.20 16.44
N HIS A 349 13.09 13.01 15.70
CA HIS A 349 13.86 14.13 16.27
C HIS A 349 13.01 15.32 16.69
N GLU A 350 11.77 15.42 16.22
CA GLU A 350 10.85 16.50 16.55
C GLU A 350 9.90 16.15 17.71
N LEU A 351 9.78 14.87 18.05
CA LEU A 351 8.89 14.43 19.12
C LEU A 351 9.28 15.06 20.47
N GLU A 352 8.27 15.52 21.19
CA GLU A 352 8.37 16.03 22.55
C GLU A 352 7.31 15.38 23.43
N LEU A 353 7.62 15.23 24.71
CA LEU A 353 6.68 14.80 25.73
C LEU A 353 6.54 15.90 26.76
N ASP A 354 5.30 16.31 27.07
CA ASP A 354 5.02 17.11 28.25
C ASP A 354 5.25 16.21 29.49
N GLY A 355 5.86 16.78 30.54
CA GLY A 355 6.21 16.10 31.77
C GLY A 355 5.00 15.61 32.59
#